data_c1719baa11567708b1d7b610a5e914ff
#
_entry.id   c1719baa11567708b1d7b610a5e914ff
#
_cell.length_a   1.000
_cell.length_b   1.000
_cell.length_c   1.000
_cell.angle_alpha   90.00
_cell.angle_beta   90.00
_cell.angle_gamma   90.00
#
_symmetry.space_group_name_H-M   'P 1'
#
loop_
_entity.id
_entity.type
_entity.pdbx_description
1 polymer ?
#
loop_
_entity_poly.entity_id
_entity_poly.type
_entity_poly.pdbx_seq_one_letter_code
_entity_poly.pdbx_strand_id
1 'polypeptide(L)'
;MQEGSKVTVRSPAGSGEAAVAFARRRWALLAAATAVFGGLYLRIFTAPPPAGFASPKAAPSAVSSAKAFYRPQLLPNSTARSVHSATAVEISGGRLRAFWFGGSREGASDVAIYPSVFSPPERTWSPERVLVTRESVQRTLQRYVRKLGNPAVGRDRSGRLWLFFVSVSVGGWAGSAVNLMVSEDEGETWSPPRRLVASPFFNISTLVKGPPLQFADGTIGLPVYHEMAGKFGELLRLDGEGHAIRKTRLSWGQSSLQPVIVPRSETDAVGFMRYAGDPPNRILVVRTSDAGAHWSAPVKMELPNPNAAIGSVLLSDGSLLLVFNNAPENREDLSLAISKDFGNTWRIAHRFEGDPGSPRAQVSEYSYPWIMQDQAADIHVLYTWGRSRIKHAHFNTAWLEGRR
;
A
#
# COMPACT_ATOMS: atom_id res chain seq x y z
N MET A 1 -8.74 75.71 -58.79
CA MET A 1 -8.32 75.80 -57.38
C MET A 1 -8.80 74.56 -56.66
N GLN A 2 -7.91 73.61 -56.40
CA GLN A 2 -8.19 72.43 -55.60
C GLN A 2 -7.14 72.41 -54.47
N GLU A 3 -7.62 72.60 -53.23
CA GLU A 3 -6.81 72.50 -52.05
C GLU A 3 -6.53 71.02 -51.74
N GLY A 4 -5.24 70.70 -51.68
CA GLY A 4 -4.76 69.38 -51.25
C GLY A 4 -4.71 69.25 -49.77
N SER A 5 -5.54 68.43 -49.21
CA SER A 5 -5.54 68.04 -47.76
C SER A 5 -4.32 67.14 -47.51
N LYS A 6 -3.41 67.61 -46.65
CA LYS A 6 -2.28 66.78 -46.13
C LYS A 6 -2.80 65.91 -44.98
N VAL A 7 -2.86 64.63 -45.18
CA VAL A 7 -3.08 63.64 -44.16
C VAL A 7 -1.75 63.41 -43.41
N THR A 8 -1.68 63.82 -42.16
CA THR A 8 -0.56 63.54 -41.26
C THR A 8 -0.74 62.15 -40.65
N VAL A 9 0.05 61.17 -41.08
CA VAL A 9 0.12 59.86 -40.43
C VAL A 9 0.91 59.99 -39.14
N ARG A 10 0.22 59.90 -38.01
CA ARG A 10 0.88 59.77 -36.67
C ARG A 10 1.41 58.36 -36.58
N SER A 11 2.74 58.19 -36.48
CA SER A 11 3.39 56.94 -36.08
C SER A 11 2.98 56.59 -34.64
N PRO A 12 2.64 55.30 -34.32
CA PRO A 12 2.36 54.89 -32.96
C PRO A 12 3.66 54.77 -32.16
N ALA A 13 4.04 55.84 -31.45
CA ALA A 13 5.15 55.85 -30.52
C ALA A 13 4.76 55.12 -29.21
N GLY A 14 4.57 53.81 -29.22
CA GLY A 14 4.19 53.01 -28.05
C GLY A 14 4.53 51.52 -28.15
N SER A 15 4.87 51.07 -29.35
CA SER A 15 5.08 49.61 -29.57
C SER A 15 6.44 49.08 -29.05
N GLY A 16 7.45 49.94 -28.98
CA GLY A 16 8.79 49.55 -28.54
C GLY A 16 8.90 49.33 -27.03
N GLU A 17 8.31 50.20 -26.24
CA GLU A 17 8.37 50.08 -24.78
C GLU A 17 7.55 48.89 -24.25
N ALA A 18 6.39 48.60 -24.85
CA ALA A 18 5.59 47.45 -24.50
C ALA A 18 6.31 46.13 -24.86
N ALA A 19 6.98 46.08 -26.00
CA ALA A 19 7.79 44.93 -26.41
C ALA A 19 9.01 44.69 -25.51
N VAL A 20 9.69 45.75 -25.09
CA VAL A 20 10.81 45.64 -24.14
C VAL A 20 10.33 45.22 -22.75
N ALA A 21 9.22 45.78 -22.26
CA ALA A 21 8.63 45.36 -20.99
C ALA A 21 8.17 43.90 -21.01
N PHE A 22 7.59 43.44 -22.11
CA PHE A 22 7.20 42.04 -22.29
C PHE A 22 8.43 41.08 -22.34
N ALA A 23 9.47 41.47 -23.05
CA ALA A 23 10.73 40.73 -23.09
C ALA A 23 11.38 40.64 -21.71
N ARG A 24 11.46 41.72 -20.95
CA ARG A 24 11.98 41.74 -19.57
C ARG A 24 11.18 40.81 -18.63
N ARG A 25 9.85 40.81 -18.72
CA ARG A 25 8.99 39.89 -17.93
C ARG A 25 9.26 38.43 -18.29
N ARG A 26 9.41 38.09 -19.57
CA ARG A 26 9.75 36.72 -20.00
C ARG A 26 11.11 36.27 -19.45
N TRP A 27 12.13 37.12 -19.52
CA TRP A 27 13.46 36.82 -18.99
C TRP A 27 13.44 36.68 -17.45
N ALA A 28 12.70 37.52 -16.75
CA ALA A 28 12.52 37.40 -15.29
C ALA A 28 11.83 36.08 -14.90
N LEU A 29 10.79 35.67 -15.63
CA LEU A 29 10.12 34.38 -15.42
C LEU A 29 11.03 33.19 -15.72
N LEU A 30 11.81 33.25 -16.81
CA LEU A 30 12.79 32.23 -17.15
C LEU A 30 13.89 32.12 -16.07
N ALA A 31 14.42 33.25 -15.61
CA ALA A 31 15.42 33.28 -14.56
C ALA A 31 14.87 32.72 -13.24
N ALA A 32 13.63 33.07 -12.85
CA ALA A 32 12.96 32.53 -11.68
C ALA A 32 12.71 31.01 -11.81
N ALA A 33 12.24 30.56 -12.96
CA ALA A 33 12.08 29.13 -13.22
C ALA A 33 13.42 28.38 -13.15
N THR A 34 14.47 28.93 -13.79
CA THR A 34 15.83 28.34 -13.75
C THR A 34 16.37 28.27 -12.30
N ALA A 35 16.16 29.34 -11.51
CA ALA A 35 16.58 29.35 -10.11
C ALA A 35 15.84 28.32 -9.27
N VAL A 36 14.53 28.17 -9.46
CA VAL A 36 13.70 27.17 -8.76
C VAL A 36 14.12 25.76 -9.18
N PHE A 37 14.22 25.49 -10.48
CA PHE A 37 14.61 24.16 -10.97
C PHE A 37 16.08 23.85 -10.65
N GLY A 38 16.97 24.81 -10.74
CA GLY A 38 18.37 24.67 -10.34
C GLY A 38 18.53 24.39 -8.85
N GLY A 39 17.77 25.11 -8.01
CA GLY A 39 17.75 24.87 -6.57
C GLY A 39 17.19 23.50 -6.20
N LEU A 40 16.11 23.05 -6.87
CA LEU A 40 15.56 21.71 -6.72
C LEU A 40 16.55 20.64 -7.18
N TYR A 41 17.24 20.86 -8.28
CA TYR A 41 18.27 19.97 -8.82
C TYR A 41 19.44 19.83 -7.86
N LEU A 42 19.96 20.95 -7.33
CA LEU A 42 21.02 20.94 -6.32
C LEU A 42 20.62 20.20 -5.05
N ARG A 43 19.37 20.35 -4.59
CA ARG A 43 18.83 19.60 -3.45
C ARG A 43 18.89 18.09 -3.64
N ILE A 44 18.69 17.58 -4.86
CA ILE A 44 18.77 16.15 -5.17
C ILE A 44 20.20 15.62 -4.93
N PHE A 45 21.22 16.40 -5.29
CA PHE A 45 22.62 16.00 -5.13
C PHE A 45 23.20 16.25 -3.73
N THR A 46 22.61 17.17 -2.96
CA THR A 46 23.06 17.50 -1.59
C THR A 46 22.22 16.81 -0.51
N ALA A 47 21.13 16.13 -0.89
CA ALA A 47 20.34 15.38 0.06
C ALA A 47 21.20 14.24 0.68
N PRO A 48 21.21 14.10 2.01
CA PRO A 48 21.90 12.99 2.63
C PRO A 48 21.34 11.66 2.08
N PRO A 49 22.19 10.60 2.05
CA PRO A 49 21.70 9.28 1.65
C PRO A 49 20.48 8.92 2.51
N PRO A 50 19.49 8.23 1.95
CA PRO A 50 18.31 7.84 2.72
C PRO A 50 18.76 6.96 3.89
N ALA A 51 18.18 7.18 5.07
CA ALA A 51 18.35 6.26 6.18
C ALA A 51 17.93 4.84 5.77
N GLY A 52 18.60 3.85 6.30
CA GLY A 52 18.30 2.44 6.07
C GLY A 52 16.89 2.05 6.51
N PHE A 53 16.42 0.90 6.07
CA PHE A 53 15.22 0.30 6.64
C PHE A 53 15.41 0.07 8.14
N ALA A 54 14.36 0.15 8.93
CA ALA A 54 14.41 -0.30 10.31
C ALA A 54 14.69 -1.81 10.31
N SER A 55 15.70 -2.21 11.05
CA SER A 55 16.00 -3.65 11.21
C SER A 55 14.78 -4.36 11.79
N PRO A 56 14.38 -5.50 11.24
CA PRO A 56 13.36 -6.34 11.86
C PRO A 56 13.75 -6.62 13.30
N LYS A 57 12.82 -6.42 14.25
CA LYS A 57 13.06 -6.82 15.63
C LYS A 57 13.28 -8.33 15.64
N ALA A 58 14.44 -8.78 16.13
CA ALA A 58 14.66 -10.19 16.41
C ALA A 58 13.59 -10.61 17.44
N ALA A 59 12.79 -11.62 17.11
CA ALA A 59 11.89 -12.22 18.08
C ALA A 59 12.72 -12.89 19.17
N PRO A 60 12.23 -12.97 20.43
CA PRO A 60 12.90 -13.74 21.47
C PRO A 60 13.11 -15.18 21.00
N SER A 61 14.27 -15.76 21.30
CA SER A 61 14.65 -17.14 20.96
C SER A 61 13.78 -18.24 21.59
N ALA A 62 12.65 -17.91 22.19
CA ALA A 62 11.78 -18.80 22.97
C ALA A 62 10.89 -19.77 22.13
N VAL A 63 11.11 -19.85 20.82
CA VAL A 63 10.10 -20.45 19.89
C VAL A 63 10.20 -21.97 19.74
N SER A 64 11.25 -22.63 20.25
CA SER A 64 11.52 -24.05 19.93
C SER A 64 10.69 -25.09 20.71
N SER A 65 9.90 -24.71 21.72
CA SER A 65 9.17 -25.69 22.58
C SER A 65 7.64 -25.58 22.51
N ALA A 66 7.10 -24.65 21.76
CA ALA A 66 5.65 -24.46 21.69
C ALA A 66 4.97 -25.59 20.90
N LYS A 67 3.88 -26.16 21.44
CA LYS A 67 3.06 -27.15 20.74
C LYS A 67 2.55 -26.55 19.42
N ALA A 68 2.71 -27.30 18.31
CA ALA A 68 2.22 -26.91 16.99
C ALA A 68 0.69 -26.68 17.02
N PHE A 69 0.25 -25.56 16.42
CA PHE A 69 -1.17 -25.28 16.27
C PHE A 69 -1.47 -24.54 14.97
N TYR A 70 -2.68 -24.75 14.45
CA TYR A 70 -3.30 -24.02 13.34
C TYR A 70 -4.79 -23.81 13.66
N ARG A 71 -5.22 -22.55 13.62
CA ARG A 71 -6.57 -22.15 14.06
C ARG A 71 -7.17 -21.17 13.06
N PRO A 72 -7.93 -21.67 12.10
CA PRO A 72 -8.69 -20.80 11.19
C PRO A 72 -10.02 -20.39 11.82
N GLN A 73 -10.41 -19.13 11.64
CA GLN A 73 -11.71 -18.61 12.08
C GLN A 73 -12.19 -17.47 11.18
N LEU A 74 -13.49 -17.28 11.11
CA LEU A 74 -14.08 -16.14 10.42
C LEU A 74 -14.22 -14.96 11.40
N LEU A 75 -13.94 -13.75 10.90
CA LEU A 75 -14.22 -12.54 11.66
C LEU A 75 -15.72 -12.27 11.68
N PRO A 76 -16.24 -11.61 12.75
CA PRO A 76 -17.61 -11.11 12.76
C PRO A 76 -17.88 -10.22 11.53
N ASN A 77 -19.07 -10.36 10.97
CA ASN A 77 -19.59 -9.48 9.94
C ASN A 77 -21.12 -9.57 9.99
N SER A 78 -21.74 -8.59 10.59
CA SER A 78 -23.19 -8.50 10.75
C SER A 78 -23.82 -7.45 9.86
N THR A 79 -23.04 -6.53 9.30
CA THR A 79 -23.56 -5.31 8.66
C THR A 79 -23.28 -5.24 7.16
N ALA A 80 -22.12 -5.71 6.69
CA ALA A 80 -21.74 -5.58 5.29
C ALA A 80 -22.02 -6.85 4.50
N ARG A 81 -22.78 -6.74 3.40
CA ARG A 81 -23.04 -7.87 2.50
C ARG A 81 -21.77 -8.34 1.78
N SER A 82 -20.87 -7.40 1.47
CA SER A 82 -19.59 -7.66 0.82
C SER A 82 -18.47 -7.01 1.63
N VAL A 83 -17.41 -7.78 1.95
CA VAL A 83 -16.22 -7.29 2.66
C VAL A 83 -14.96 -7.65 1.89
N HIS A 84 -13.91 -6.80 2.01
CA HIS A 84 -12.70 -7.02 1.23
C HIS A 84 -11.47 -6.34 1.84
N SER A 85 -10.26 -6.87 1.49
CA SER A 85 -8.96 -6.25 1.75
C SER A 85 -8.68 -5.96 3.22
N ALA A 86 -8.60 -7.00 4.03
CA ALA A 86 -8.21 -6.86 5.43
C ALA A 86 -6.74 -6.48 5.58
N THR A 87 -6.46 -5.75 6.65
CA THR A 87 -5.13 -5.38 7.15
C THR A 87 -5.14 -5.49 8.67
N ALA A 88 -4.01 -5.74 9.32
CA ALA A 88 -3.94 -5.83 10.77
C ALA A 88 -2.59 -5.32 11.29
N VAL A 89 -2.59 -4.93 12.57
CA VAL A 89 -1.41 -4.52 13.33
C VAL A 89 -1.52 -5.04 14.74
N GLU A 90 -0.38 -5.42 15.32
CA GLU A 90 -0.31 -5.79 16.73
C GLU A 90 -0.40 -4.55 17.61
N ILE A 91 -1.20 -4.66 18.67
CA ILE A 91 -1.36 -3.66 19.74
C ILE A 91 -0.98 -4.30 21.09
N SER A 92 -1.05 -3.55 22.17
CA SER A 92 -0.64 -4.02 23.51
C SER A 92 -1.34 -5.31 23.92
N GLY A 93 -0.62 -6.14 24.68
CA GLY A 93 -1.11 -7.42 25.17
C GLY A 93 -1.21 -8.51 24.10
N GLY A 94 -0.46 -8.41 23.01
CA GLY A 94 -0.48 -9.38 21.91
C GLY A 94 -1.81 -9.38 21.14
N ARG A 95 -2.66 -8.38 21.37
CA ARG A 95 -3.92 -8.22 20.62
C ARG A 95 -3.62 -7.74 19.19
N LEU A 96 -4.53 -8.04 18.26
CA LEU A 96 -4.46 -7.51 16.90
C LEU A 96 -5.64 -6.58 16.66
N ARG A 97 -5.37 -5.45 16.03
CA ARG A 97 -6.42 -4.59 15.49
C ARG A 97 -6.44 -4.72 13.97
N ALA A 98 -7.53 -5.26 13.45
CA ALA A 98 -7.74 -5.43 12.01
C ALA A 98 -8.67 -4.36 11.47
N PHE A 99 -8.52 -4.09 10.16
CA PHE A 99 -9.40 -3.20 9.41
C PHE A 99 -9.69 -3.83 8.05
N TRP A 100 -10.90 -3.64 7.54
CA TRP A 100 -11.31 -4.00 6.18
C TRP A 100 -12.34 -3.01 5.68
N PHE A 101 -12.60 -3.02 4.39
CA PHE A 101 -13.73 -2.29 3.86
C PHE A 101 -14.90 -3.20 3.53
N GLY A 102 -16.13 -2.69 3.66
CA GLY A 102 -17.34 -3.44 3.37
C GLY A 102 -18.52 -2.54 3.07
N GLY A 103 -19.53 -3.12 2.44
CA GLY A 103 -20.77 -2.46 2.04
C GLY A 103 -21.66 -3.42 1.26
N SER A 104 -22.61 -2.89 0.46
CA SER A 104 -23.47 -3.71 -0.40
C SER A 104 -22.69 -4.46 -1.48
N ARG A 105 -21.66 -3.84 -2.04
CA ARG A 105 -20.67 -4.40 -2.97
C ARG A 105 -19.41 -3.53 -3.02
N GLU A 106 -18.32 -4.06 -3.54
CA GLU A 106 -17.12 -3.28 -3.78
C GLU A 106 -17.40 -2.06 -4.67
N GLY A 107 -16.95 -0.89 -4.23
CA GLY A 107 -17.12 0.37 -4.95
C GLY A 107 -18.51 0.99 -4.87
N ALA A 108 -19.42 0.43 -4.07
CA ALA A 108 -20.70 1.06 -3.76
C ALA A 108 -20.51 2.31 -2.89
N SER A 109 -21.54 3.15 -2.83
CA SER A 109 -21.53 4.40 -2.06
C SER A 109 -21.66 4.18 -0.55
N ASP A 110 -22.15 3.03 -0.12
CA ASP A 110 -22.33 2.62 1.28
C ASP A 110 -21.09 1.91 1.85
N VAL A 111 -19.99 1.82 1.08
CA VAL A 111 -18.75 1.24 1.58
C VAL A 111 -18.18 2.07 2.72
N ALA A 112 -17.89 1.39 3.83
CA ALA A 112 -17.25 1.94 5.02
C ALA A 112 -16.02 1.11 5.40
N ILE A 113 -15.20 1.61 6.33
CA ILE A 113 -14.07 0.89 6.93
C ILE A 113 -14.47 0.45 8.32
N TYR A 114 -14.25 -0.82 8.60
CA TYR A 114 -14.63 -1.51 9.83
C TYR A 114 -13.39 -1.98 10.58
N PRO A 115 -13.20 -1.64 11.86
CA PRO A 115 -12.23 -2.25 12.76
C PRO A 115 -12.85 -3.43 13.54
N SER A 116 -11.97 -4.34 13.96
CA SER A 116 -12.23 -5.33 14.99
C SER A 116 -10.93 -5.66 15.71
N VAL A 117 -11.02 -6.13 16.96
CA VAL A 117 -9.87 -6.49 17.80
C VAL A 117 -9.90 -7.96 18.12
N PHE A 118 -8.78 -8.63 17.89
CA PHE A 118 -8.54 -10.00 18.33
C PHE A 118 -7.90 -10.02 19.71
N SER A 119 -8.46 -10.83 20.60
CA SER A 119 -7.94 -11.08 21.95
C SER A 119 -7.31 -12.47 22.01
N PRO A 120 -5.99 -12.61 22.17
CA PRO A 120 -5.33 -13.92 22.20
C PRO A 120 -5.81 -14.86 23.31
N PRO A 121 -6.06 -14.42 24.57
CA PRO A 121 -6.52 -15.31 25.63
C PRO A 121 -7.86 -15.97 25.30
N GLU A 122 -8.85 -15.18 24.89
CA GLU A 122 -10.19 -15.63 24.54
C GLU A 122 -10.25 -16.22 23.13
N ARG A 123 -9.26 -15.90 22.28
CA ARG A 123 -9.19 -16.26 20.86
C ARG A 123 -10.40 -15.83 20.06
N THR A 124 -10.92 -14.66 20.40
CA THR A 124 -12.12 -14.09 19.79
C THR A 124 -11.84 -12.74 19.16
N TRP A 125 -12.64 -12.41 18.16
CA TRP A 125 -12.70 -11.08 17.57
C TRP A 125 -13.86 -10.30 18.17
N SER A 126 -13.64 -9.03 18.49
CA SER A 126 -14.73 -8.13 18.89
C SER A 126 -15.71 -7.95 17.72
N PRO A 127 -16.99 -7.63 18.00
CA PRO A 127 -17.91 -7.19 16.96
C PRO A 127 -17.31 -6.01 16.16
N GLU A 128 -17.54 -6.01 14.86
CA GLU A 128 -17.15 -4.90 14.00
C GLU A 128 -17.98 -3.64 14.29
N ARG A 129 -17.37 -2.48 14.08
CA ARG A 129 -18.05 -1.18 14.16
C ARG A 129 -17.68 -0.34 12.93
N VAL A 130 -18.47 0.65 12.59
CA VAL A 130 -18.12 1.59 11.53
C VAL A 130 -17.11 2.60 12.06
N LEU A 131 -15.94 2.71 11.41
CA LEU A 131 -14.92 3.71 11.73
C LEU A 131 -14.96 4.88 10.76
N VAL A 132 -14.98 4.61 9.45
CA VAL A 132 -14.90 5.63 8.41
C VAL A 132 -16.01 5.39 7.40
N THR A 133 -16.82 6.39 7.16
CA THR A 133 -17.81 6.38 6.08
C THR A 133 -17.41 7.34 4.97
N ARG A 134 -17.97 7.15 3.79
CA ARG A 134 -17.83 8.06 2.67
C ARG A 134 -18.23 9.50 3.05
N GLU A 135 -19.34 9.65 3.77
CA GLU A 135 -19.90 10.94 4.20
C GLU A 135 -18.97 11.64 5.20
N SER A 136 -18.37 10.89 6.14
CA SER A 136 -17.43 11.46 7.11
C SER A 136 -16.19 12.01 6.41
N VAL A 137 -15.62 11.24 5.47
CA VAL A 137 -14.45 11.68 4.68
C VAL A 137 -14.80 12.88 3.80
N GLN A 138 -15.95 12.87 3.15
CA GLN A 138 -16.41 13.97 2.30
C GLN A 138 -16.55 15.27 3.08
N ARG A 139 -17.16 15.22 4.27
CA ARG A 139 -17.30 16.40 5.15
C ARG A 139 -15.94 16.94 5.61
N THR A 140 -15.07 16.07 6.06
CA THR A 140 -13.76 16.49 6.58
C THR A 140 -12.86 17.06 5.48
N LEU A 141 -12.83 16.42 4.32
CA LEU A 141 -11.98 16.85 3.21
C LEU A 141 -12.58 17.98 2.37
N GLN A 142 -13.83 18.39 2.64
CA GLN A 142 -14.58 19.37 1.84
C GLN A 142 -14.55 19.02 0.34
N ARG A 143 -14.71 17.72 0.03
CA ARG A 143 -14.56 17.16 -1.33
C ARG A 143 -15.54 16.03 -1.55
N TYR A 144 -16.11 15.97 -2.74
CA TYR A 144 -16.93 14.83 -3.13
C TYR A 144 -16.13 13.53 -3.06
N VAL A 145 -16.68 12.53 -2.38
CA VAL A 145 -16.13 11.17 -2.29
C VAL A 145 -17.17 10.20 -2.82
N ARG A 146 -16.84 9.48 -3.88
CA ARG A 146 -17.71 8.48 -4.50
C ARG A 146 -17.68 7.14 -3.78
N LYS A 147 -16.46 6.68 -3.40
CA LYS A 147 -16.24 5.38 -2.76
C LYS A 147 -14.95 5.36 -1.93
N LEU A 148 -14.87 4.40 -1.02
CA LEU A 148 -13.71 4.08 -0.20
C LEU A 148 -13.18 2.68 -0.53
N GLY A 149 -11.96 2.37 -0.10
CA GLY A 149 -11.40 1.01 -0.18
C GLY A 149 -9.97 0.90 0.34
N ASN A 150 -9.44 -0.30 0.27
CA ASN A 150 -8.06 -0.68 0.56
C ASN A 150 -7.47 -0.01 1.81
N PRO A 151 -7.91 -0.34 3.03
CA PRO A 151 -7.19 0.06 4.22
C PRO A 151 -5.83 -0.63 4.30
N ALA A 152 -4.82 0.08 4.79
CA ALA A 152 -3.52 -0.46 5.15
C ALA A 152 -3.08 0.18 6.47
N VAL A 153 -2.76 -0.62 7.47
CA VAL A 153 -2.38 -0.13 8.80
C VAL A 153 -0.92 -0.47 9.10
N GLY A 154 -0.24 0.42 9.79
CA GLY A 154 1.08 0.20 10.36
C GLY A 154 1.22 0.88 11.70
N ARG A 155 2.26 0.52 12.43
CA ARG A 155 2.64 1.11 13.72
C ARG A 155 4.01 1.76 13.59
N ASP A 156 4.16 3.00 14.03
CA ASP A 156 5.46 3.65 14.05
C ASP A 156 6.26 3.31 15.33
N ARG A 157 7.49 3.81 15.41
CA ARG A 157 8.37 3.55 16.56
C ARG A 157 7.89 4.16 17.86
N SER A 158 7.09 5.22 17.79
CA SER A 158 6.48 5.85 18.97
C SER A 158 5.24 5.11 19.46
N GLY A 159 4.78 4.11 18.70
CA GLY A 159 3.60 3.31 19.03
C GLY A 159 2.32 3.81 18.38
N ARG A 160 2.34 4.92 17.65
CA ARG A 160 1.17 5.45 16.94
C ARG A 160 0.75 4.51 15.83
N LEU A 161 -0.55 4.36 15.64
CA LEU A 161 -1.11 3.63 14.50
C LEU A 161 -1.38 4.60 13.34
N TRP A 162 -1.00 4.18 12.15
CA TRP A 162 -1.20 4.91 10.91
C TRP A 162 -2.14 4.10 10.02
N LEU A 163 -3.35 4.60 9.83
CA LEU A 163 -4.35 3.99 8.95
C LEU A 163 -4.40 4.75 7.63
N PHE A 164 -3.91 4.11 6.59
CA PHE A 164 -4.04 4.59 5.22
C PHE A 164 -5.25 3.94 4.56
N PHE A 165 -5.98 4.69 3.75
CA PHE A 165 -7.08 4.15 2.97
C PHE A 165 -7.31 4.95 1.69
N VAL A 166 -7.95 4.32 0.73
CA VAL A 166 -8.21 4.93 -0.58
C VAL A 166 -9.57 5.62 -0.59
N SER A 167 -9.62 6.83 -1.15
CA SER A 167 -10.86 7.49 -1.58
C SER A 167 -10.83 7.79 -3.06
N VAL A 168 -11.98 7.70 -3.71
CA VAL A 168 -12.16 8.03 -5.13
C VAL A 168 -13.21 9.12 -5.24
N SER A 169 -12.88 10.22 -5.93
CA SER A 169 -13.83 11.31 -6.21
C SER A 169 -14.51 11.11 -7.57
N VAL A 170 -13.73 10.88 -8.63
CA VAL A 170 -14.22 10.77 -10.01
C VAL A 170 -13.67 9.51 -10.67
N GLY A 171 -14.46 8.90 -11.52
CA GLY A 171 -14.02 7.73 -12.28
C GLY A 171 -13.96 6.44 -11.48
N GLY A 172 -13.07 5.54 -11.89
CA GLY A 172 -12.74 4.28 -11.23
C GLY A 172 -11.57 4.42 -10.24
N TRP A 173 -10.88 3.31 -9.95
CA TRP A 173 -9.71 3.31 -9.08
C TRP A 173 -8.56 4.20 -9.60
N ALA A 174 -8.52 4.46 -10.91
CA ALA A 174 -7.59 5.42 -11.51
C ALA A 174 -7.77 6.87 -10.99
N GLY A 175 -8.93 7.25 -10.48
CA GLY A 175 -9.21 8.56 -9.88
C GLY A 175 -8.97 8.63 -8.36
N SER A 176 -8.22 7.69 -7.81
CA SER A 176 -8.01 7.51 -6.38
C SER A 176 -6.99 8.48 -5.77
N ALA A 177 -7.09 8.63 -4.46
CA ALA A 177 -6.06 9.22 -3.61
C ALA A 177 -6.01 8.47 -2.27
N VAL A 178 -4.84 8.44 -1.67
CA VAL A 178 -4.63 7.89 -0.32
C VAL A 178 -4.97 8.95 0.72
N ASN A 179 -5.66 8.52 1.75
CA ASN A 179 -5.91 9.33 2.96
C ASN A 179 -5.21 8.68 4.14
N LEU A 180 -4.93 9.47 5.16
CA LEU A 180 -4.28 9.07 6.40
C LEU A 180 -5.10 9.52 7.60
N MET A 181 -5.22 8.63 8.58
CA MET A 181 -5.62 8.91 9.96
C MET A 181 -4.57 8.35 10.89
N VAL A 182 -4.32 9.03 12.01
CA VAL A 182 -3.34 8.61 13.03
C VAL A 182 -4.06 8.44 14.36
N SER A 183 -3.69 7.41 15.12
CA SER A 183 -4.16 7.14 16.47
C SER A 183 -2.96 7.04 17.41
N GLU A 184 -3.07 7.67 18.60
CA GLU A 184 -2.06 7.62 19.65
C GLU A 184 -2.44 6.65 20.80
N ASP A 185 -3.64 6.07 20.74
CA ASP A 185 -4.25 5.23 21.76
C ASP A 185 -4.62 3.84 21.22
N GLU A 186 -3.77 3.28 20.37
CA GLU A 186 -3.93 1.94 19.78
C GLU A 186 -5.21 1.76 18.93
N GLY A 187 -5.74 2.86 18.39
CA GLY A 187 -6.89 2.88 17.49
C GLY A 187 -8.24 3.02 18.19
N GLU A 188 -8.29 3.42 19.46
CA GLU A 188 -9.54 3.77 20.12
C GLU A 188 -10.08 5.09 19.59
N THR A 189 -9.21 6.10 19.47
CA THR A 189 -9.54 7.36 18.80
C THR A 189 -8.62 7.66 17.62
N TRP A 190 -9.09 8.45 16.67
CA TRP A 190 -8.38 8.74 15.43
C TRP A 190 -8.43 10.21 15.08
N SER A 191 -7.33 10.72 14.54
CA SER A 191 -7.31 12.05 13.93
C SER A 191 -8.32 12.13 12.77
N PRO A 192 -8.80 13.34 12.43
CA PRO A 192 -9.56 13.52 11.21
C PRO A 192 -8.79 13.01 9.97
N PRO A 193 -9.47 12.40 8.99
CA PRO A 193 -8.83 11.97 7.77
C PRO A 193 -8.25 13.16 7.00
N ARG A 194 -7.01 13.01 6.53
CA ARG A 194 -6.37 13.96 5.62
C ARG A 194 -5.84 13.27 4.38
N ARG A 195 -5.90 13.95 3.25
CA ARG A 195 -5.43 13.41 1.98
C ARG A 195 -3.92 13.56 1.88
N LEU A 196 -3.20 12.49 1.54
CA LEU A 196 -1.78 12.57 1.22
C LEU A 196 -1.57 13.29 -0.11
N VAL A 197 -0.61 14.20 -0.14
CA VAL A 197 -0.16 14.84 -1.36
C VAL A 197 1.08 14.08 -1.87
N ALA A 198 0.86 13.17 -2.83
CA ALA A 198 1.89 12.32 -3.40
C ALA A 198 2.45 12.85 -4.73
N SER A 199 1.87 13.95 -5.27
CA SER A 199 2.29 14.57 -6.51
C SER A 199 1.97 16.06 -6.48
N PRO A 200 2.86 16.95 -7.00
CA PRO A 200 2.64 18.39 -6.94
C PRO A 200 1.56 18.90 -7.89
N PHE A 201 1.26 18.19 -8.98
CA PHE A 201 0.31 18.66 -9.99
C PHE A 201 -1.02 17.91 -9.95
N PHE A 202 -0.99 16.60 -10.16
CA PHE A 202 -2.17 15.74 -10.19
C PHE A 202 -2.06 14.69 -9.10
N ASN A 203 -2.63 14.98 -7.94
CA ASN A 203 -2.65 14.04 -6.82
C ASN A 203 -3.79 13.02 -6.99
N ILE A 204 -3.70 12.22 -8.05
CA ILE A 204 -4.67 11.19 -8.43
C ILE A 204 -3.95 9.88 -8.77
N SER A 205 -4.72 8.79 -8.82
CA SER A 205 -4.24 7.45 -9.13
C SER A 205 -3.19 6.92 -8.14
N THR A 206 -3.23 7.36 -6.89
CA THR A 206 -2.40 6.76 -5.85
C THR A 206 -3.25 5.84 -4.99
N LEU A 207 -2.86 4.58 -4.92
CA LEU A 207 -3.54 3.51 -4.19
C LEU A 207 -2.57 2.80 -3.25
N VAL A 208 -3.11 2.20 -2.20
CA VAL A 208 -2.36 1.45 -1.19
C VAL A 208 -2.96 0.07 -1.01
N LYS A 209 -2.13 -0.94 -0.65
CA LYS A 209 -2.56 -2.28 -0.24
C LYS A 209 -1.51 -2.95 0.65
N GLY A 210 -0.23 -2.84 0.31
CA GLY A 210 0.87 -3.42 1.07
C GLY A 210 1.05 -2.78 2.44
N PRO A 211 1.67 -3.50 3.40
CA PRO A 211 1.97 -2.96 4.71
C PRO A 211 2.94 -1.78 4.64
N PRO A 212 2.71 -0.72 5.44
CA PRO A 212 3.73 0.28 5.69
C PRO A 212 4.97 -0.34 6.32
N LEU A 213 6.13 0.18 5.98
CA LEU A 213 7.41 -0.21 6.56
C LEU A 213 8.06 0.98 7.27
N GLN A 214 9.05 0.71 8.11
CA GLN A 214 9.75 1.75 8.86
C GLN A 214 11.19 1.90 8.39
N PHE A 215 11.69 3.12 8.47
CA PHE A 215 13.10 3.45 8.28
C PHE A 215 13.79 3.74 9.62
N ALA A 216 15.11 3.63 9.64
CA ALA A 216 15.92 3.82 10.84
C ALA A 216 15.81 5.23 11.44
N ASP A 217 15.51 6.24 10.63
CA ASP A 217 15.28 7.62 11.06
C ASP A 217 13.84 7.93 11.54
N GLY A 218 13.00 6.91 11.67
CA GLY A 218 11.61 7.05 12.11
C GLY A 218 10.63 7.44 11.02
N THR A 219 11.07 7.64 9.78
CA THR A 219 10.18 7.88 8.64
C THR A 219 9.46 6.59 8.24
N ILE A 220 8.31 6.72 7.58
CA ILE A 220 7.46 5.61 7.15
C ILE A 220 7.57 5.44 5.64
N GLY A 221 7.80 4.20 5.19
CA GLY A 221 7.68 3.80 3.81
C GLY A 221 6.29 3.24 3.53
N LEU A 222 5.58 3.81 2.58
CA LEU A 222 4.27 3.34 2.15
C LEU A 222 4.38 2.79 0.72
N PRO A 223 4.25 1.46 0.52
CA PRO A 223 4.15 0.90 -0.82
C PRO A 223 2.84 1.36 -1.46
N VAL A 224 2.92 2.05 -2.59
CA VAL A 224 1.78 2.57 -3.34
C VAL A 224 1.85 2.13 -4.80
N TYR A 225 0.75 2.30 -5.53
CA TYR A 225 0.69 1.96 -6.94
C TYR A 225 -0.25 2.88 -7.71
N HIS A 226 -0.14 2.85 -9.04
CA HIS A 226 -0.91 3.66 -9.97
C HIS A 226 -1.65 2.79 -10.99
N GLU A 227 -2.81 3.29 -11.47
CA GLU A 227 -3.64 2.62 -12.48
C GLU A 227 -4.10 3.55 -13.63
N MET A 228 -3.76 4.83 -13.62
CA MET A 228 -4.27 5.77 -14.63
C MET A 228 -3.41 5.83 -15.90
N ALA A 229 -2.16 6.25 -15.77
CA ALA A 229 -1.23 6.41 -16.90
C ALA A 229 -0.24 5.24 -17.00
N GLY A 230 -0.66 4.04 -16.61
CA GLY A 230 0.13 2.84 -16.49
C GLY A 230 -0.10 2.18 -15.12
N LYS A 231 0.34 0.93 -15.01
CA LYS A 231 0.26 0.14 -13.78
C LYS A 231 1.66 -0.09 -13.24
N PHE A 232 2.04 0.62 -12.21
CA PHE A 232 3.38 0.55 -11.64
C PHE A 232 3.37 0.78 -10.13
N GLY A 233 4.33 0.15 -9.44
CA GLY A 233 4.57 0.30 -8.01
C GLY A 233 5.54 1.43 -7.70
N GLU A 234 5.34 2.08 -6.55
CA GLU A 234 6.24 3.07 -5.98
C GLU A 234 6.36 2.88 -4.47
N LEU A 235 7.46 3.33 -3.89
CA LEU A 235 7.65 3.50 -2.46
C LEU A 235 7.57 4.99 -2.12
N LEU A 236 6.55 5.38 -1.40
CA LEU A 236 6.37 6.73 -0.88
C LEU A 236 6.96 6.81 0.52
N ARG A 237 7.90 7.72 0.77
CA ARG A 237 8.47 7.96 2.10
C ARG A 237 7.78 9.15 2.73
N LEU A 238 7.34 8.99 3.97
CA LEU A 238 6.61 9.99 4.75
C LEU A 238 7.42 10.37 5.99
N ASP A 239 7.43 11.66 6.33
CA ASP A 239 7.95 12.13 7.61
C ASP A 239 7.03 11.76 8.79
N GLY A 240 7.42 12.14 10.01
CA GLY A 240 6.65 11.87 11.22
C GLY A 240 5.29 12.58 11.29
N GLU A 241 5.06 13.56 10.43
CA GLU A 241 3.78 14.26 10.24
C GLU A 241 2.97 13.66 9.07
N GLY A 242 3.58 12.73 8.31
CA GLY A 242 2.99 12.07 7.16
C GLY A 242 2.97 12.93 5.90
N HIS A 243 3.89 13.87 5.74
CA HIS A 243 4.12 14.52 4.47
C HIS A 243 5.02 13.67 3.60
N ALA A 244 4.73 13.62 2.31
CA ALA A 244 5.57 12.90 1.35
C ALA A 244 6.88 13.66 1.13
N ILE A 245 8.00 13.06 1.56
CA ILE A 245 9.34 13.64 1.45
C ILE A 245 10.16 13.02 0.32
N ARG A 246 9.83 11.80 -0.09
CA ARG A 246 10.49 11.11 -1.21
C ARG A 246 9.54 10.10 -1.85
N LYS A 247 9.72 9.89 -3.14
CA LYS A 247 9.02 8.85 -3.90
C LYS A 247 10.00 8.15 -4.82
N THR A 248 10.05 6.83 -4.74
CA THR A 248 10.94 5.99 -5.56
C THR A 248 10.11 4.99 -6.33
N ARG A 249 10.37 4.85 -7.62
CA ARG A 249 9.67 3.91 -8.48
C ARG A 249 10.26 2.51 -8.34
N LEU A 250 9.40 1.50 -8.12
CA LEU A 250 9.79 0.09 -8.01
C LEU A 250 9.82 -0.59 -9.38
N SER A 251 9.01 -0.12 -10.33
CA SER A 251 8.88 -0.78 -11.62
C SER A 251 8.59 0.22 -12.73
N TRP A 252 9.10 -0.08 -13.91
CA TRP A 252 8.80 0.61 -15.16
C TRP A 252 7.91 -0.29 -16.01
N GLY A 253 6.93 0.27 -16.68
CA GLY A 253 5.99 -0.49 -17.47
C GLY A 253 4.55 -0.36 -16.99
N GLN A 254 3.68 -1.27 -17.40
CA GLN A 254 2.24 -1.08 -17.33
C GLN A 254 1.50 -2.22 -16.61
N SER A 255 2.22 -3.10 -15.93
CA SER A 255 1.63 -4.38 -15.51
C SER A 255 1.78 -4.71 -14.03
N SER A 256 2.40 -3.84 -13.21
CA SER A 256 2.67 -4.14 -11.79
C SER A 256 1.77 -3.32 -10.87
N LEU A 257 1.14 -3.99 -9.91
CA LEU A 257 0.22 -3.41 -8.94
C LEU A 257 0.53 -3.90 -7.53
N GLN A 258 0.06 -3.17 -6.53
CA GLN A 258 -0.04 -3.62 -5.14
C GLN A 258 1.27 -4.18 -4.57
N PRO A 259 2.36 -3.39 -4.54
CA PRO A 259 3.63 -3.83 -4.02
C PRO A 259 3.55 -4.18 -2.54
N VAL A 260 4.24 -5.27 -2.17
CA VAL A 260 4.57 -5.63 -0.79
C VAL A 260 6.09 -5.65 -0.69
N ILE A 261 6.66 -4.85 0.20
CA ILE A 261 8.10 -4.71 0.38
C ILE A 261 8.49 -5.33 1.71
N VAL A 262 9.49 -6.22 1.69
CA VAL A 262 9.98 -6.94 2.86
C VAL A 262 11.47 -6.64 3.03
N PRO A 263 11.86 -5.78 3.98
CA PRO A 263 13.26 -5.57 4.33
C PRO A 263 13.88 -6.81 5.00
N ARG A 264 15.14 -7.10 4.67
CA ARG A 264 15.98 -8.10 5.36
C ARG A 264 17.03 -7.45 6.24
N SER A 265 17.56 -6.32 5.81
CA SER A 265 18.58 -5.54 6.51
C SER A 265 18.27 -4.05 6.36
N GLU A 266 19.15 -3.20 6.86
CA GLU A 266 19.03 -1.76 6.67
C GLU A 266 19.09 -1.35 5.18
N THR A 267 19.75 -2.12 4.34
CA THR A 267 19.91 -1.79 2.91
C THR A 267 19.13 -2.71 2.00
N ASP A 268 18.98 -4.00 2.37
CA ASP A 268 18.41 -5.01 1.48
C ASP A 268 16.92 -5.20 1.70
N ALA A 269 16.17 -5.22 0.61
CA ALA A 269 14.76 -5.61 0.61
C ALA A 269 14.37 -6.32 -0.68
N VAL A 270 13.33 -7.14 -0.60
CA VAL A 270 12.62 -7.70 -1.75
C VAL A 270 11.23 -7.10 -1.84
N GLY A 271 10.79 -6.80 -3.05
CA GLY A 271 9.43 -6.34 -3.33
C GLY A 271 8.71 -7.34 -4.23
N PHE A 272 7.48 -7.73 -3.86
CA PHE A 272 6.60 -8.56 -4.66
C PHE A 272 5.43 -7.73 -5.16
N MET A 273 5.05 -7.94 -6.43
CA MET A 273 3.94 -7.19 -7.03
C MET A 273 2.99 -8.11 -7.78
N ARG A 274 1.71 -7.79 -7.68
CA ARG A 274 0.65 -8.35 -8.49
C ARG A 274 0.92 -8.04 -9.96
N TYR A 275 0.78 -9.04 -10.82
CA TYR A 275 0.90 -8.89 -12.26
C TYR A 275 -0.47 -8.70 -12.91
N ALA A 276 -0.61 -7.69 -13.74
CA ALA A 276 -1.85 -7.34 -14.43
C ALA A 276 -1.62 -7.07 -15.93
N GLY A 277 -0.71 -7.83 -16.54
CA GLY A 277 -0.37 -7.77 -17.97
C GLY A 277 -0.67 -9.10 -18.70
N ASP A 278 -0.01 -9.29 -19.83
CA ASP A 278 -0.19 -10.47 -20.68
C ASP A 278 0.50 -11.72 -20.11
N PRO A 279 -0.02 -12.91 -20.38
CA PRO A 279 0.58 -14.17 -19.94
C PRO A 279 2.08 -14.30 -20.29
N PRO A 280 2.83 -15.09 -19.51
CA PRO A 280 2.41 -15.91 -18.38
C PRO A 280 2.13 -15.08 -17.12
N ASN A 281 1.02 -15.41 -16.45
CA ASN A 281 0.54 -14.75 -15.23
C ASN A 281 1.35 -15.21 -14.03
N ARG A 282 2.33 -14.40 -13.62
CA ARG A 282 3.28 -14.72 -12.55
C ARG A 282 3.50 -13.53 -11.65
N ILE A 283 3.86 -13.78 -10.39
CA ILE A 283 4.27 -12.73 -9.45
C ILE A 283 5.49 -12.01 -10.01
N LEU A 284 5.52 -10.68 -9.88
CA LEU A 284 6.70 -9.88 -10.17
C LEU A 284 7.54 -9.69 -8.92
N VAL A 285 8.87 -9.77 -9.06
CA VAL A 285 9.84 -9.51 -7.99
C VAL A 285 10.81 -8.42 -8.40
N VAL A 286 11.14 -7.55 -7.44
CA VAL A 286 12.19 -6.52 -7.52
C VAL A 286 13.04 -6.58 -6.27
N ARG A 287 14.29 -6.11 -6.34
CA ARG A 287 15.22 -6.11 -5.22
C ARG A 287 15.92 -4.77 -5.10
N THR A 288 16.30 -4.42 -3.89
CA THR A 288 17.14 -3.26 -3.59
C THR A 288 18.26 -3.68 -2.63
N SER A 289 19.40 -2.98 -2.70
CA SER A 289 20.53 -3.08 -1.78
C SER A 289 20.98 -1.72 -1.25
N ASP A 290 20.15 -0.69 -1.40
CA ASP A 290 20.44 0.70 -1.01
C ASP A 290 19.25 1.38 -0.31
N ALA A 291 18.56 0.64 0.56
CA ALA A 291 17.42 1.11 1.34
C ALA A 291 16.25 1.63 0.46
N GLY A 292 16.09 1.06 -0.73
CA GLY A 292 15.00 1.40 -1.64
C GLY A 292 15.24 2.68 -2.44
N ALA A 293 16.49 3.19 -2.50
CA ALA A 293 16.84 4.31 -3.35
C ALA A 293 16.77 3.91 -4.84
N HIS A 294 17.20 2.68 -5.15
CA HIS A 294 17.09 2.08 -6.47
C HIS A 294 16.54 0.66 -6.37
N TRP A 295 15.86 0.21 -7.41
CA TRP A 295 15.27 -1.11 -7.52
C TRP A 295 15.71 -1.79 -8.82
N SER A 296 15.89 -3.10 -8.76
CA SER A 296 16.14 -3.90 -9.96
C SER A 296 14.98 -3.81 -10.95
N ALA A 297 15.21 -4.15 -12.20
CA ALA A 297 14.11 -4.38 -13.13
C ALA A 297 13.18 -5.48 -12.60
N PRO A 298 11.84 -5.36 -12.78
CA PRO A 298 10.90 -6.39 -12.39
C PRO A 298 11.12 -7.68 -13.18
N VAL A 299 11.15 -8.81 -12.49
CA VAL A 299 11.27 -10.15 -13.08
C VAL A 299 10.07 -10.99 -12.69
N LYS A 300 9.52 -11.76 -13.63
CA LYS A 300 8.50 -12.77 -13.35
C LYS A 300 9.14 -13.96 -12.65
N MET A 301 8.67 -14.29 -11.44
CA MET A 301 9.13 -15.48 -10.72
C MET A 301 8.35 -16.73 -11.18
N GLU A 302 8.69 -17.91 -10.64
CA GLU A 302 8.03 -19.16 -11.04
C GLU A 302 6.58 -19.28 -10.52
N LEU A 303 6.27 -18.65 -9.38
CA LEU A 303 4.95 -18.73 -8.77
C LEU A 303 3.89 -17.99 -9.60
N PRO A 304 2.72 -18.59 -9.82
CA PRO A 304 1.66 -17.98 -10.60
C PRO A 304 1.02 -16.78 -9.89
N ASN A 305 0.32 -15.96 -10.66
CA ASN A 305 -0.50 -14.88 -10.13
C ASN A 305 -1.66 -14.57 -11.06
N PRO A 306 -2.90 -14.89 -10.70
CA PRO A 306 -4.08 -14.63 -11.53
C PRO A 306 -4.55 -13.17 -11.43
N ASN A 307 -3.62 -12.23 -11.55
CA ASN A 307 -3.90 -10.80 -11.32
C ASN A 307 -4.54 -10.58 -9.93
N ALA A 308 -3.88 -11.07 -8.88
CA ALA A 308 -4.36 -11.03 -7.50
C ALA A 308 -3.31 -10.43 -6.55
N ALA A 309 -3.78 -9.79 -5.46
CA ALA A 309 -2.92 -9.25 -4.42
C ALA A 309 -2.17 -10.37 -3.68
N ILE A 310 -1.02 -10.02 -3.11
CA ILE A 310 -0.11 -10.90 -2.39
C ILE A 310 0.08 -10.38 -0.96
N GLY A 311 0.43 -11.28 -0.03
CA GLY A 311 0.94 -10.93 1.30
C GLY A 311 2.29 -11.58 1.52
N SER A 312 3.24 -10.90 2.15
CA SER A 312 4.57 -11.45 2.46
C SER A 312 5.12 -10.89 3.76
N VAL A 313 5.87 -11.71 4.50
CA VAL A 313 6.54 -11.33 5.75
C VAL A 313 7.85 -12.11 5.90
N LEU A 314 8.88 -11.44 6.42
CA LEU A 314 10.10 -12.08 6.89
C LEU A 314 9.89 -12.48 8.35
N LEU A 315 10.05 -13.77 8.64
CA LEU A 315 9.99 -14.29 9.99
C LEU A 315 11.29 -14.02 10.74
N SER A 316 11.24 -14.06 12.04
CA SER A 316 12.39 -13.89 12.93
C SER A 316 13.49 -14.95 12.74
N ASP A 317 13.16 -16.13 12.21
CA ASP A 317 14.11 -17.17 11.84
C ASP A 317 14.79 -16.96 10.46
N GLY A 318 14.49 -15.84 9.80
CA GLY A 318 14.98 -15.51 8.47
C GLY A 318 14.21 -16.15 7.32
N SER A 319 13.18 -16.95 7.60
CA SER A 319 12.30 -17.50 6.56
C SER A 319 11.40 -16.43 5.98
N LEU A 320 11.26 -16.40 4.67
CA LEU A 320 10.33 -15.51 3.98
C LEU A 320 9.07 -16.28 3.62
N LEU A 321 7.92 -15.77 4.06
CA LEU A 321 6.62 -16.33 3.74
C LEU A 321 5.92 -15.50 2.68
N LEU A 322 5.18 -16.17 1.80
CA LEU A 322 4.36 -15.57 0.76
C LEU A 322 2.98 -16.23 0.72
N VAL A 323 1.92 -15.43 0.84
CA VAL A 323 0.54 -15.88 0.69
C VAL A 323 -0.01 -15.33 -0.63
N PHE A 324 -0.52 -16.22 -1.48
CA PHE A 324 -0.90 -15.89 -2.85
C PHE A 324 -1.90 -16.89 -3.42
N ASN A 325 -2.52 -16.55 -4.54
CA ASN A 325 -3.32 -17.50 -5.31
C ASN A 325 -2.40 -18.35 -6.20
N ASN A 326 -2.31 -19.64 -5.92
CA ASN A 326 -1.43 -20.58 -6.60
C ASN A 326 -2.10 -21.17 -7.87
N ALA A 327 -2.68 -20.30 -8.66
CA ALA A 327 -3.30 -20.59 -9.95
C ALA A 327 -3.03 -19.44 -10.91
N PRO A 328 -2.89 -19.68 -12.21
CA PRO A 328 -2.60 -18.59 -13.16
C PRO A 328 -3.84 -17.78 -13.58
N GLU A 329 -5.07 -18.31 -13.41
CA GLU A 329 -6.26 -17.75 -14.05
C GLU A 329 -7.38 -17.37 -13.08
N ASN A 330 -7.45 -17.97 -11.88
CA ASN A 330 -8.53 -17.76 -10.93
C ASN A 330 -8.02 -17.57 -9.49
N ARG A 331 -8.93 -17.22 -8.58
CA ARG A 331 -8.65 -16.99 -7.16
C ARG A 331 -9.31 -18.04 -6.26
N GLU A 332 -9.51 -19.22 -6.77
CA GLU A 332 -10.17 -20.36 -6.08
C GLU A 332 -9.20 -21.13 -5.17
N ASP A 333 -7.92 -20.81 -5.22
CA ASP A 333 -6.86 -21.34 -4.37
C ASP A 333 -6.21 -20.22 -3.57
N LEU A 334 -5.85 -20.48 -2.32
CA LEU A 334 -5.00 -19.60 -1.52
C LEU A 334 -3.95 -20.43 -0.82
N SER A 335 -2.69 -20.20 -1.17
CA SER A 335 -1.55 -20.98 -0.73
C SER A 335 -0.52 -20.16 0.04
N LEU A 336 0.23 -20.85 0.89
CA LEU A 336 1.41 -20.35 1.60
C LEU A 336 2.66 -20.99 1.00
N ALA A 337 3.57 -20.16 0.51
CA ALA A 337 4.91 -20.58 0.14
C ALA A 337 5.95 -20.09 1.15
N ILE A 338 7.02 -20.84 1.31
CA ILE A 338 8.17 -20.52 2.15
C ILE A 338 9.45 -20.53 1.34
N SER A 339 10.31 -19.55 1.59
CA SER A 339 11.68 -19.45 1.08
C SER A 339 12.65 -19.35 2.24
N LYS A 340 13.77 -20.08 2.17
CA LYS A 340 14.88 -20.05 3.14
C LYS A 340 16.08 -19.23 2.63
N ASP A 341 16.04 -18.78 1.40
CA ASP A 341 17.09 -18.05 0.68
C ASP A 341 16.66 -16.66 0.22
N PHE A 342 15.77 -16.06 1.01
CA PHE A 342 15.24 -14.71 0.78
C PHE A 342 14.59 -14.53 -0.60
N GLY A 343 13.78 -15.51 -1.01
CA GLY A 343 12.91 -15.43 -2.19
C GLY A 343 13.61 -15.80 -3.50
N ASN A 344 14.74 -16.52 -3.45
CA ASN A 344 15.35 -17.09 -4.66
C ASN A 344 14.67 -18.40 -5.04
N THR A 345 14.40 -19.27 -4.05
CA THR A 345 13.64 -20.51 -4.26
C THR A 345 12.44 -20.60 -3.32
N TRP A 346 11.39 -21.28 -3.76
CA TRP A 346 10.14 -21.36 -3.05
C TRP A 346 9.61 -22.79 -3.00
N ARG A 347 9.00 -23.13 -1.85
CA ARG A 347 8.28 -24.38 -1.65
C ARG A 347 6.88 -24.05 -1.12
N ILE A 348 5.85 -24.72 -1.67
CA ILE A 348 4.49 -24.63 -1.12
C ILE A 348 4.47 -25.35 0.23
N ALA A 349 4.20 -24.61 1.29
CA ALA A 349 4.15 -25.13 2.65
C ALA A 349 2.75 -25.53 3.08
N HIS A 350 1.72 -24.79 2.61
CA HIS A 350 0.33 -25.08 2.94
C HIS A 350 -0.62 -24.50 1.88
N ARG A 351 -1.79 -25.12 1.77
CA ARG A 351 -2.93 -24.59 1.03
C ARG A 351 -4.02 -24.24 2.04
N PHE A 352 -4.36 -22.97 2.17
CA PHE A 352 -5.41 -22.53 3.08
C PHE A 352 -6.81 -22.87 2.56
N GLU A 353 -6.99 -22.75 1.25
CA GLU A 353 -8.27 -22.91 0.56
C GLU A 353 -8.07 -23.53 -0.83
N GLY A 354 -9.12 -24.13 -1.38
CA GLY A 354 -9.09 -24.66 -2.74
C GLY A 354 -8.47 -26.06 -2.84
N ASP A 355 -8.72 -26.93 -1.84
CA ASP A 355 -8.27 -28.33 -1.91
C ASP A 355 -8.94 -29.03 -3.11
N PRO A 356 -8.15 -29.64 -4.03
CA PRO A 356 -8.70 -30.38 -5.18
C PRO A 356 -9.61 -31.56 -4.82
N GLY A 357 -9.47 -32.10 -3.61
CA GLY A 357 -10.29 -33.19 -3.07
C GLY A 357 -11.54 -32.75 -2.33
N SER A 358 -11.69 -31.46 -2.06
CA SER A 358 -12.89 -30.95 -1.39
C SER A 358 -14.02 -30.79 -2.40
N PRO A 359 -15.28 -31.17 -2.06
CA PRO A 359 -16.41 -30.81 -2.91
C PRO A 359 -16.31 -29.30 -3.16
N ARG A 360 -16.36 -28.88 -4.45
CA ARG A 360 -16.22 -27.47 -4.86
C ARG A 360 -17.01 -26.61 -3.90
N ALA A 361 -16.30 -25.97 -2.99
CA ALA A 361 -16.92 -25.07 -2.06
C ALA A 361 -17.65 -24.01 -2.90
N GLN A 362 -18.84 -23.60 -2.48
CA GLN A 362 -19.65 -22.56 -3.11
C GLN A 362 -18.95 -21.18 -3.14
N VAL A 363 -17.67 -21.14 -2.82
CA VAL A 363 -16.85 -19.94 -2.66
C VAL A 363 -15.92 -19.84 -3.86
N SER A 364 -16.15 -18.84 -4.68
CA SER A 364 -15.45 -18.62 -5.95
C SER A 364 -14.19 -17.75 -5.84
N GLU A 365 -13.90 -17.18 -4.67
CA GLU A 365 -12.77 -16.24 -4.53
C GLU A 365 -12.18 -16.23 -3.12
N TYR A 366 -10.86 -16.42 -3.05
CA TYR A 366 -10.03 -16.13 -1.87
C TYR A 366 -8.99 -15.10 -2.29
N SER A 367 -8.94 -13.96 -1.62
CA SER A 367 -8.12 -12.87 -2.14
C SER A 367 -7.66 -11.89 -1.08
N TYR A 368 -6.76 -11.01 -1.47
CA TYR A 368 -6.22 -9.91 -0.69
C TYR A 368 -5.65 -10.35 0.66
N PRO A 369 -4.72 -11.32 0.66
CA PRO A 369 -4.09 -11.75 1.90
C PRO A 369 -3.27 -10.61 2.53
N TRP A 370 -3.29 -10.61 3.87
CA TRP A 370 -2.41 -9.86 4.75
C TRP A 370 -1.73 -10.86 5.67
N ILE A 371 -0.43 -10.77 5.85
CA ILE A 371 0.32 -11.67 6.73
C ILE A 371 1.25 -10.87 7.62
N MET A 372 1.35 -11.27 8.87
CA MET A 372 2.30 -10.71 9.84
C MET A 372 2.75 -11.78 10.82
N GLN A 373 3.89 -11.55 11.47
CA GLN A 373 4.33 -12.24 12.67
C GLN A 373 4.21 -11.27 13.84
N ASP A 374 3.63 -11.72 14.95
CA ASP A 374 3.50 -10.96 16.18
C ASP A 374 4.76 -11.08 17.06
N GLN A 375 4.79 -10.37 18.19
CA GLN A 375 5.90 -10.40 19.15
C GLN A 375 6.07 -11.74 19.86
N ALA A 376 5.02 -12.57 19.90
CA ALA A 376 5.08 -13.95 20.41
C ALA A 376 5.61 -14.93 19.35
N ALA A 377 5.98 -14.45 18.16
CA ALA A 377 6.38 -15.21 17.00
C ALA A 377 5.27 -16.07 16.37
N ASP A 378 4.03 -15.84 16.73
CA ASP A 378 2.89 -16.43 16.05
C ASP A 378 2.63 -15.73 14.71
N ILE A 379 2.06 -16.48 13.78
CA ILE A 379 1.83 -16.01 12.40
C ILE A 379 0.32 -15.85 12.18
N HIS A 380 -0.05 -14.70 11.67
CA HIS A 380 -1.42 -14.32 11.40
C HIS A 380 -1.61 -14.02 9.92
N VAL A 381 -2.56 -14.70 9.30
CA VAL A 381 -2.96 -14.45 7.90
C VAL A 381 -4.43 -14.06 7.88
N LEU A 382 -4.73 -12.86 7.38
CA LEU A 382 -6.10 -12.40 7.13
C LEU A 382 -6.34 -12.32 5.63
N TYR A 383 -7.49 -12.79 5.17
CA TYR A 383 -7.85 -12.74 3.75
C TYR A 383 -9.35 -12.66 3.53
N THR A 384 -9.72 -12.16 2.38
CA THR A 384 -11.11 -12.15 1.91
C THR A 384 -11.55 -13.55 1.53
N TRP A 385 -12.61 -14.04 2.15
CA TRP A 385 -13.25 -15.33 1.91
C TRP A 385 -14.59 -15.11 1.23
N GLY A 386 -14.71 -15.48 -0.06
CA GLY A 386 -15.93 -15.38 -0.85
C GLY A 386 -16.53 -13.98 -0.92
N ARG A 387 -15.73 -12.94 -0.78
CA ARG A 387 -16.16 -11.52 -0.69
C ARG A 387 -17.23 -11.22 0.37
N SER A 388 -17.61 -12.19 1.17
CA SER A 388 -18.65 -12.05 2.22
C SER A 388 -18.09 -12.05 3.64
N ARG A 389 -16.88 -12.55 3.83
CA ARG A 389 -16.21 -12.69 5.13
C ARG A 389 -14.74 -12.33 5.04
N ILE A 390 -14.17 -11.95 6.18
CA ILE A 390 -12.72 -12.00 6.39
C ILE A 390 -12.41 -13.27 7.18
N LYS A 391 -11.42 -14.03 6.74
CA LYS A 391 -10.94 -15.22 7.45
C LYS A 391 -9.56 -14.95 8.03
N HIS A 392 -9.33 -15.42 9.24
CA HIS A 392 -8.09 -15.33 9.98
C HIS A 392 -7.55 -16.74 10.19
N ALA A 393 -6.35 -17.00 9.73
CA ALA A 393 -5.58 -18.19 10.05
C ALA A 393 -4.46 -17.80 11.01
N HIS A 394 -4.48 -18.39 12.22
CA HIS A 394 -3.51 -18.18 13.27
C HIS A 394 -2.73 -19.46 13.53
N PHE A 395 -1.41 -19.43 13.42
CA PHE A 395 -0.54 -20.60 13.59
C PHE A 395 0.86 -20.19 14.03
N ASN A 396 1.64 -21.17 14.50
CA ASN A 396 3.02 -20.93 14.91
C ASN A 396 4.05 -21.60 13.96
N THR A 397 5.32 -21.26 14.16
CA THR A 397 6.42 -21.83 13.39
C THR A 397 6.55 -23.34 13.56
N ALA A 398 6.26 -23.88 14.75
CA ALA A 398 6.27 -25.34 14.99
C ALA A 398 5.26 -26.08 14.10
N TRP A 399 4.09 -25.53 13.86
CA TRP A 399 3.13 -26.10 12.91
C TRP A 399 3.64 -26.01 11.47
N LEU A 400 4.26 -24.89 11.11
CA LEU A 400 4.83 -24.68 9.79
C LEU A 400 6.00 -25.66 9.51
N GLU A 401 6.82 -25.94 10.54
CA GLU A 401 7.92 -26.89 10.47
C GLU A 401 7.49 -28.33 10.27
N GLY A 402 6.41 -28.75 10.92
CA GLY A 402 5.84 -30.08 10.72
C GLY A 402 5.27 -30.36 9.31
N ARG A 403 5.33 -29.36 8.42
CA ARG A 403 4.93 -29.46 7.00
C ARG A 403 6.08 -29.33 6.01
N ARG A 404 7.30 -29.54 6.54
CA ARG A 404 8.54 -29.55 5.76
C ARG A 404 8.71 -30.82 4.96
#